data_03d1ea63d6d421d54f1f843c7bd13868
#
_entry.id   03d1ea63d6d421d54f1f843c7bd13868
#
_cell.length_a   1.000
_cell.length_b   1.000
_cell.length_c   1.000
_cell.angle_alpha   90.00
_cell.angle_beta   90.00
_cell.angle_gamma   90.00
#
_symmetry.space_group_name_H-M   'P 1'
#
loop_
_entity.id
_entity.type
_entity.pdbx_description
1 polymer ?
#
loop_
_entity_poly.entity_id
_entity_poly.type
_entity_poly.pdbx_seq_one_letter_code
_entity_poly.pdbx_strand_id
1 'polypeptide(L)'
;MNTVFDAMKEKMNKTVAVLEKEFASMRAGRATPAVLDKVQVDYYGVPTPIQQMAAVSVSEGRILVIQPWDVSTINPISKAIQASDLGITPMNDGKVIRLTFPPLTEERRKMLCKDVSKTAEESKVAIRSIRRDAIDKIKAMKKNSEITEDDQKNAETKIQKITDDFIKEIDAVADKKEKEIMEI
;
A
#
# COMPACT_ATOMS: atom_id res chain seq x y z
N MET A 1 -4.04 -30.08 -11.70
CA MET A 1 -2.78 -29.38 -11.35
C MET A 1 -2.77 -27.91 -11.75
N ASN A 2 -3.08 -27.54 -12.99
CA ASN A 2 -3.05 -26.12 -13.42
C ASN A 2 -3.92 -25.22 -12.56
N THR A 3 -5.13 -25.63 -12.21
CA THR A 3 -6.04 -24.91 -11.31
C THR A 3 -5.44 -24.61 -9.93
N VAL A 4 -4.58 -25.50 -9.40
CA VAL A 4 -3.89 -25.30 -8.13
C VAL A 4 -2.83 -24.20 -8.27
N PHE A 5 -2.05 -24.22 -9.37
CA PHE A 5 -1.04 -23.19 -9.64
C PHE A 5 -1.66 -21.83 -9.89
N ASP A 6 -2.76 -21.76 -10.63
CA ASP A 6 -3.44 -20.51 -10.96
C ASP A 6 -4.06 -19.89 -9.70
N ALA A 7 -4.74 -20.71 -8.87
CA ALA A 7 -5.29 -20.25 -7.59
C ALA A 7 -4.19 -19.81 -6.60
N MET A 8 -3.03 -20.50 -6.60
CA MET A 8 -1.88 -20.11 -5.78
C MET A 8 -1.32 -18.77 -6.22
N LYS A 9 -1.07 -18.59 -7.52
CA LYS A 9 -0.56 -17.34 -8.09
C LYS A 9 -1.51 -16.18 -7.84
N GLU A 10 -2.82 -16.38 -8.02
CA GLU A 10 -3.83 -15.35 -7.74
C GLU A 10 -3.77 -14.88 -6.27
N LYS A 11 -3.68 -15.81 -5.32
CA LYS A 11 -3.55 -15.47 -3.91
C LYS A 11 -2.24 -14.74 -3.59
N MET A 12 -1.12 -15.18 -4.19
CA MET A 12 0.18 -14.54 -4.00
C MET A 12 0.19 -13.14 -4.60
N ASN A 13 -0.35 -12.94 -5.80
CA ASN A 13 -0.52 -11.60 -6.41
C ASN A 13 -1.36 -10.68 -5.51
N LYS A 14 -2.46 -11.18 -4.94
CA LYS A 14 -3.27 -10.39 -4.00
C LYS A 14 -2.45 -9.97 -2.76
N THR A 15 -1.59 -10.86 -2.26
CA THR A 15 -0.71 -10.54 -1.12
C THR A 15 0.27 -9.43 -1.47
N VAL A 16 0.91 -9.49 -2.64
CA VAL A 16 1.82 -8.43 -3.12
C VAL A 16 1.07 -7.11 -3.32
N ALA A 17 -0.10 -7.14 -3.94
CA ALA A 17 -0.92 -5.94 -4.15
C ALA A 17 -1.36 -5.27 -2.83
N VAL A 18 -1.66 -6.07 -1.79
CA VAL A 18 -1.95 -5.55 -0.45
C VAL A 18 -0.72 -4.88 0.14
N LEU A 19 0.46 -5.52 0.05
CA LEU A 19 1.72 -4.95 0.52
C LEU A 19 2.05 -3.61 -0.17
N GLU A 20 1.91 -3.55 -1.49
CA GLU A 20 2.13 -2.31 -2.25
C GLU A 20 1.17 -1.19 -1.81
N LYS A 21 -0.10 -1.53 -1.56
CA LYS A 21 -1.09 -0.58 -1.06
C LYS A 21 -0.77 -0.10 0.36
N GLU A 22 -0.31 -0.98 1.23
CA GLU A 22 0.15 -0.61 2.57
C GLU A 22 1.36 0.31 2.51
N PHE A 23 2.36 0.00 1.67
CA PHE A 23 3.52 0.85 1.46
C PHE A 23 3.16 2.20 0.84
N ALA A 24 2.17 2.25 -0.06
CA ALA A 24 1.67 3.52 -0.61
C ALA A 24 1.00 4.39 0.48
N SER A 25 0.37 3.77 1.48
CA SER A 25 -0.24 4.50 2.60
C SER A 25 0.78 4.96 3.66
N MET A 26 1.99 4.37 3.68
CA MET A 26 3.05 4.79 4.60
C MET A 26 3.55 6.18 4.24
N ARG A 27 3.40 7.11 5.17
CA ARG A 27 3.83 8.52 5.00
C ARG A 27 5.34 8.62 5.05
N ALA A 28 5.96 8.68 3.89
CA ALA A 28 7.42 8.86 3.75
C ALA A 28 7.85 10.33 3.72
N GLY A 29 7.08 11.24 4.34
CA GLY A 29 7.40 12.68 4.38
C GLY A 29 7.15 13.44 3.08
N ARG A 30 6.75 12.76 1.99
CA ARG A 30 6.31 13.40 0.76
C ARG A 30 4.82 13.74 0.83
N ALA A 31 4.49 14.93 0.34
CA ALA A 31 3.11 15.30 0.12
C ALA A 31 2.54 14.47 -1.05
N THR A 32 1.55 13.62 -0.77
CA THR A 32 0.85 12.89 -1.82
C THR A 32 -0.65 13.18 -1.72
N PRO A 33 -1.36 13.38 -2.84
CA PRO A 33 -2.82 13.58 -2.82
C PRO A 33 -3.59 12.47 -2.11
N ALA A 34 -3.06 11.24 -2.13
CA ALA A 34 -3.66 10.07 -1.48
C ALA A 34 -3.85 10.20 0.04
N VAL A 35 -3.14 11.14 0.70
CA VAL A 35 -3.35 11.39 2.15
C VAL A 35 -4.73 12.01 2.43
N LEU A 36 -5.36 12.60 1.43
CA LEU A 36 -6.67 13.23 1.51
C LEU A 36 -7.83 12.27 1.23
N ASP A 37 -7.56 11.04 0.75
CA ASP A 37 -8.60 10.07 0.36
C ASP A 37 -9.54 9.70 1.52
N LYS A 38 -9.03 9.78 2.75
CA LYS A 38 -9.81 9.48 3.96
C LYS A 38 -10.51 10.71 4.55
N VAL A 39 -10.22 11.90 4.03
CA VAL A 39 -10.80 13.14 4.54
C VAL A 39 -12.08 13.46 3.76
N GLN A 40 -13.19 13.45 4.46
CA GLN A 40 -14.49 13.82 3.92
C GLN A 40 -14.89 15.19 4.44
N VAL A 41 -15.42 16.02 3.55
CA VAL A 41 -15.92 17.35 3.86
C VAL A 41 -17.44 17.30 3.86
N ASP A 42 -18.07 17.88 4.85
CA ASP A 42 -19.52 18.08 4.82
C ASP A 42 -19.85 19.21 3.80
N TYR A 43 -20.35 18.79 2.67
CA TYR A 43 -20.81 19.69 1.60
C TYR A 43 -22.33 19.63 1.51
N TYR A 44 -22.98 20.65 2.07
CA TYR A 44 -24.45 20.74 2.16
C TYR A 44 -25.12 19.49 2.75
N GLY A 45 -24.51 18.91 3.81
CA GLY A 45 -25.03 17.72 4.48
C GLY A 45 -24.63 16.39 3.82
N VAL A 46 -23.82 16.42 2.77
CA VAL A 46 -23.33 15.23 2.07
C VAL A 46 -21.82 15.09 2.26
N PRO A 47 -21.32 13.98 2.87
CA PRO A 47 -19.88 13.71 2.98
C PRO A 47 -19.26 13.57 1.58
N THR A 48 -18.41 14.52 1.20
CA THR A 48 -17.81 14.60 -0.13
C THR A 48 -16.29 14.53 -0.02
N PRO A 49 -15.59 13.68 -0.79
CA PRO A 49 -14.13 13.65 -0.86
C PRO A 49 -13.56 14.98 -1.37
N ILE A 50 -12.45 15.43 -0.79
CA ILE A 50 -11.80 16.70 -1.17
C ILE A 50 -11.47 16.75 -2.67
N GLN A 51 -11.06 15.63 -3.25
CA GLN A 51 -10.72 15.54 -4.68
C GLN A 51 -11.89 15.81 -5.63
N GLN A 52 -13.13 15.70 -5.15
CA GLN A 52 -14.33 16.06 -5.93
C GLN A 52 -14.71 17.52 -5.80
N MET A 53 -14.06 18.27 -4.91
CA MET A 53 -14.37 19.67 -4.60
C MET A 53 -13.22 20.62 -4.92
N ALA A 54 -12.01 20.10 -5.12
CA ALA A 54 -10.80 20.88 -5.28
C ALA A 54 -9.79 20.20 -6.19
N ALA A 55 -9.01 20.99 -6.90
CA ALA A 55 -7.80 20.51 -7.54
C ALA A 55 -6.69 20.36 -6.49
N VAL A 56 -6.02 19.20 -6.48
CA VAL A 56 -4.93 18.89 -5.54
C VAL A 56 -3.64 18.75 -6.32
N SER A 57 -2.64 19.53 -5.97
CA SER A 57 -1.31 19.50 -6.58
C SER A 57 -0.21 19.45 -5.52
N VAL A 58 0.96 18.95 -5.90
CA VAL A 58 2.13 18.88 -5.03
C VAL A 58 3.11 19.96 -5.46
N SER A 59 3.52 20.81 -4.52
CA SER A 59 4.57 21.82 -4.71
C SER A 59 5.77 21.47 -3.84
N GLU A 60 6.99 21.59 -4.40
CA GLU A 60 8.26 21.37 -3.71
C GLU A 60 8.36 19.99 -3.00
N GLY A 61 7.60 18.99 -3.46
CA GLY A 61 7.62 17.63 -2.91
C GLY A 61 7.05 17.47 -1.49
N ARG A 62 6.84 18.58 -0.74
CA ARG A 62 6.40 18.59 0.66
C ARG A 62 5.19 19.46 0.95
N ILE A 63 4.73 20.22 -0.02
CA ILE A 63 3.59 21.12 0.14
C ILE A 63 2.46 20.59 -0.74
N LEU A 64 1.34 20.27 -0.14
CA LEU A 64 0.11 19.95 -0.84
C LEU A 64 -0.71 21.21 -0.98
N VAL A 65 -0.99 21.58 -2.21
CA VAL A 65 -1.81 22.75 -2.56
C VAL A 65 -3.18 22.25 -2.96
N ILE A 66 -4.19 22.66 -2.22
CA ILE A 66 -5.60 22.33 -2.47
C ILE A 66 -6.27 23.61 -2.94
N GLN A 67 -6.72 23.60 -4.17
CA GLN A 67 -7.44 24.73 -4.79
C GLN A 67 -8.90 24.36 -4.99
N PRO A 68 -9.81 24.83 -4.12
CA PRO A 68 -11.23 24.58 -4.27
C PRO A 68 -11.77 25.23 -5.53
N TRP A 69 -12.71 24.60 -6.19
CA TRP A 69 -13.44 25.19 -7.33
C TRP A 69 -14.42 26.27 -6.89
N ASP A 70 -14.94 26.13 -5.66
CA ASP A 70 -15.77 27.13 -5.01
C ASP A 70 -15.06 27.66 -3.77
N VAL A 71 -14.78 28.96 -3.76
CA VAL A 71 -14.07 29.65 -2.67
C VAL A 71 -14.83 29.54 -1.33
N SER A 72 -16.15 29.41 -1.35
CA SER A 72 -16.96 29.23 -0.14
C SER A 72 -16.64 27.95 0.61
N THR A 73 -16.08 26.94 -0.05
CA THR A 73 -15.75 25.64 0.54
C THR A 73 -14.39 25.60 1.23
N ILE A 74 -13.58 26.66 1.15
CA ILE A 74 -12.24 26.72 1.78
C ILE A 74 -12.32 26.46 3.28
N ASN A 75 -13.23 27.11 3.99
CA ASN A 75 -13.36 26.95 5.42
C ASN A 75 -13.86 25.54 5.82
N PRO A 76 -14.90 24.98 5.19
CA PRO A 76 -15.29 23.57 5.40
C PRO A 76 -14.14 22.59 5.17
N ILE A 77 -13.38 22.73 4.08
CA ILE A 77 -12.23 21.86 3.76
C ILE A 77 -11.15 22.01 4.82
N SER A 78 -10.80 23.23 5.22
CA SER A 78 -9.81 23.50 6.24
C SER A 78 -10.18 22.86 7.59
N LYS A 79 -11.45 22.97 8.01
CA LYS A 79 -11.96 22.33 9.23
C LYS A 79 -11.93 20.82 9.17
N ALA A 80 -12.32 20.24 8.03
CA ALA A 80 -12.28 18.78 7.85
C ALA A 80 -10.85 18.23 7.93
N ILE A 81 -9.87 18.96 7.38
CA ILE A 81 -8.45 18.60 7.47
C ILE A 81 -7.95 18.72 8.91
N GLN A 82 -8.32 19.77 9.64
CA GLN A 82 -7.94 19.94 11.06
C GLN A 82 -8.54 18.85 11.96
N ALA A 83 -9.76 18.42 11.67
CA ALA A 83 -10.45 17.35 12.40
C ALA A 83 -9.92 15.95 12.04
N SER A 84 -9.16 15.82 10.97
CA SER A 84 -8.60 14.54 10.52
C SER A 84 -7.32 14.18 11.28
N ASP A 85 -6.98 12.88 11.30
CA ASP A 85 -5.73 12.36 11.91
C ASP A 85 -4.46 12.73 11.11
N LEU A 86 -4.55 13.72 10.21
CA LEU A 86 -3.39 14.16 9.42
C LEU A 86 -2.30 14.81 10.27
N GLY A 87 -2.69 15.46 11.39
CA GLY A 87 -1.75 16.10 12.30
C GLY A 87 -1.01 17.30 11.68
N ILE A 88 -1.54 17.87 10.59
CA ILE A 88 -0.96 19.00 9.86
C ILE A 88 -1.95 20.17 9.90
N THR A 89 -1.46 21.34 10.29
CA THR A 89 -2.28 22.54 10.28
C THR A 89 -2.39 23.11 8.87
N PRO A 90 -3.60 23.21 8.30
CA PRO A 90 -3.78 23.83 6.99
C PRO A 90 -3.55 25.35 7.07
N MET A 91 -2.77 25.86 6.10
CA MET A 91 -2.59 27.30 5.89
C MET A 91 -3.51 27.76 4.76
N ASN A 92 -4.37 28.72 5.05
CA ASN A 92 -5.36 29.26 4.09
C ASN A 92 -4.98 30.69 3.71
N ASP A 93 -4.84 30.97 2.42
CA ASP A 93 -4.59 32.33 1.89
C ASP A 93 -5.82 32.97 1.22
N GLY A 94 -7.00 32.39 1.42
CA GLY A 94 -8.26 32.85 0.84
C GLY A 94 -8.58 32.36 -0.57
N LYS A 95 -7.62 31.68 -1.24
CA LYS A 95 -7.80 31.08 -2.57
C LYS A 95 -7.41 29.61 -2.60
N VAL A 96 -6.35 29.27 -1.87
CA VAL A 96 -5.84 27.89 -1.77
C VAL A 96 -5.53 27.54 -0.33
N ILE A 97 -5.57 26.24 -0.03
CA ILE A 97 -5.12 25.69 1.25
C ILE A 97 -3.79 24.98 1.02
N ARG A 98 -2.78 25.31 1.82
CA ARG A 98 -1.47 24.67 1.79
C ARG A 98 -1.28 23.80 3.00
N LEU A 99 -0.90 22.53 2.76
CA LEU A 99 -0.49 21.58 3.79
C LEU A 99 1.02 21.37 3.68
N THR A 100 1.77 21.88 4.63
CA THR A 100 3.23 21.70 4.65
C THR A 100 3.56 20.48 5.51
N PHE A 101 4.14 19.46 4.89
CA PHE A 101 4.61 18.26 5.57
C PHE A 101 6.00 18.53 6.14
N PRO A 102 6.19 18.35 7.47
CA PRO A 102 7.52 18.51 8.06
C PRO A 102 8.49 17.46 7.52
N PRO A 103 9.78 17.78 7.37
CA PRO A 103 10.77 16.80 6.99
C PRO A 103 10.83 15.68 8.02
N LEU A 104 11.01 14.44 7.57
CA LEU A 104 11.23 13.32 8.46
C LEU A 104 12.57 13.45 9.17
N THR A 105 12.57 13.28 10.48
CA THR A 105 13.82 13.13 11.24
C THR A 105 14.50 11.81 10.89
N GLU A 106 15.81 11.71 11.06
CA GLU A 106 16.54 10.44 10.83
C GLU A 106 15.96 9.29 11.67
N GLU A 107 15.58 9.57 12.92
CA GLU A 107 14.96 8.57 13.79
C GLU A 107 13.65 8.06 13.21
N ARG A 108 12.82 8.96 12.68
CA ARG A 108 11.53 8.58 12.07
C ARG A 108 11.72 7.79 10.79
N ARG A 109 12.73 8.12 9.96
CA ARG A 109 13.10 7.32 8.78
C ARG A 109 13.50 5.90 9.18
N LYS A 110 14.36 5.76 10.20
CA LYS A 110 14.78 4.44 10.71
C LYS A 110 13.60 3.63 11.25
N MET A 111 12.65 4.27 11.93
CA MET A 111 11.43 3.58 12.36
C MET A 111 10.59 3.11 11.18
N LEU A 112 10.38 3.97 10.17
CA LEU A 112 9.62 3.59 8.98
C LEU A 112 10.28 2.45 8.20
N CYS A 113 11.61 2.43 8.07
CA CYS A 113 12.32 1.30 7.45
C CYS A 113 12.10 -0.01 8.25
N LYS A 114 12.08 0.04 9.58
CA LYS A 114 11.74 -1.14 10.40
C LYS A 114 10.31 -1.61 10.17
N ASP A 115 9.37 -0.67 10.05
CA ASP A 115 7.97 -1.00 9.77
C ASP A 115 7.83 -1.62 8.37
N VAL A 116 8.55 -1.11 7.36
CA VAL A 116 8.61 -1.70 6.01
C VAL A 116 9.13 -3.13 6.06
N SER A 117 10.28 -3.36 6.72
CA SER A 117 10.87 -4.69 6.84
C SER A 117 9.92 -5.65 7.56
N LYS A 118 9.24 -5.22 8.63
CA LYS A 118 8.26 -6.01 9.36
C LYS A 118 7.08 -6.42 8.49
N THR A 119 6.47 -5.47 7.79
CA THR A 119 5.32 -5.73 6.91
C THR A 119 5.70 -6.64 5.74
N ALA A 120 6.91 -6.49 5.20
CA ALA A 120 7.44 -7.40 4.18
C ALA A 120 7.59 -8.83 4.71
N GLU A 121 8.12 -9.02 5.94
CA GLU A 121 8.21 -10.36 6.55
C GLU A 121 6.83 -10.99 6.80
N GLU A 122 5.85 -10.22 7.26
CA GLU A 122 4.46 -10.69 7.43
C GLU A 122 3.88 -11.16 6.07
N SER A 123 4.14 -10.43 4.99
CA SER A 123 3.75 -10.83 3.64
C SER A 123 4.45 -12.10 3.17
N LYS A 124 5.74 -12.28 3.46
CA LYS A 124 6.47 -13.54 3.16
C LYS A 124 5.91 -14.72 3.96
N VAL A 125 5.48 -14.51 5.20
CA VAL A 125 4.80 -15.55 5.99
C VAL A 125 3.49 -15.96 5.31
N ALA A 126 2.70 -15.02 4.80
CA ALA A 126 1.49 -15.31 4.03
C ALA A 126 1.79 -16.11 2.76
N ILE A 127 2.83 -15.73 2.00
CA ILE A 127 3.29 -16.47 0.80
C ILE A 127 3.69 -17.92 1.15
N ARG A 128 4.41 -18.10 2.26
CA ARG A 128 4.79 -19.45 2.73
C ARG A 128 3.57 -20.30 3.14
N SER A 129 2.54 -19.67 3.70
CA SER A 129 1.28 -20.34 4.02
C SER A 129 0.54 -20.79 2.75
N ILE A 130 0.43 -19.90 1.75
CA ILE A 130 -0.19 -20.22 0.44
C ILE A 130 0.56 -21.37 -0.24
N ARG A 131 1.89 -21.40 -0.15
CA ARG A 131 2.70 -22.52 -0.64
C ARG A 131 2.33 -23.84 0.02
N ARG A 132 2.22 -23.86 1.36
CA ARG A 132 1.85 -25.08 2.12
C ARG A 132 0.49 -25.60 1.66
N ASP A 133 -0.50 -24.73 1.56
CA ASP A 133 -1.85 -25.08 1.09
C ASP A 133 -1.81 -25.69 -0.32
N ALA A 134 -0.97 -25.15 -1.20
CA ALA A 134 -0.81 -25.69 -2.56
C ALA A 134 -0.16 -27.08 -2.55
N ILE A 135 0.89 -27.29 -1.75
CA ILE A 135 1.56 -28.59 -1.59
C ILE A 135 0.57 -29.63 -1.03
N ASP A 136 -0.23 -29.25 -0.02
CA ASP A 136 -1.20 -30.16 0.58
C ASP A 136 -2.27 -30.60 -0.42
N LYS A 137 -2.71 -29.70 -1.31
CA LYS A 137 -3.63 -30.03 -2.41
C LYS A 137 -2.98 -31.02 -3.41
N ILE A 138 -1.73 -30.81 -3.78
CA ILE A 138 -1.00 -31.73 -4.67
C ILE A 138 -0.85 -33.12 -4.03
N LYS A 139 -0.52 -33.18 -2.72
CA LYS A 139 -0.46 -34.45 -1.98
C LYS A 139 -1.80 -35.16 -1.91
N ALA A 140 -2.90 -34.41 -1.74
CA ALA A 140 -4.25 -34.96 -1.75
C ALA A 140 -4.59 -35.55 -3.13
N MET A 141 -4.25 -34.89 -4.23
CA MET A 141 -4.43 -35.40 -5.60
C MET A 141 -3.65 -36.72 -5.83
N LYS A 142 -2.42 -36.83 -5.30
CA LYS A 142 -1.67 -38.09 -5.33
C LYS A 142 -2.38 -39.18 -4.54
N LYS A 143 -2.81 -38.87 -3.32
CA LYS A 143 -3.55 -39.84 -2.46
C LYS A 143 -4.81 -40.37 -3.14
N ASN A 144 -5.49 -39.53 -3.92
CA ASN A 144 -6.67 -39.88 -4.68
C ASN A 144 -6.32 -40.56 -6.02
N SER A 145 -5.04 -40.85 -6.31
CA SER A 145 -4.56 -41.43 -7.56
C SER A 145 -4.90 -40.60 -8.81
N GLU A 146 -5.07 -39.28 -8.66
CA GLU A 146 -5.30 -38.35 -9.77
C GLU A 146 -4.02 -37.97 -10.50
N ILE A 147 -2.86 -38.11 -9.84
CA ILE A 147 -1.54 -37.79 -10.36
C ILE A 147 -0.51 -38.85 -9.96
N THR A 148 0.56 -38.98 -10.72
CA THR A 148 1.68 -39.87 -10.44
C THR A 148 2.64 -39.28 -9.38
N GLU A 149 3.58 -40.09 -8.89
CA GLU A 149 4.62 -39.61 -7.97
C GLU A 149 5.57 -38.61 -8.64
N ASP A 150 5.89 -38.83 -9.90
CA ASP A 150 6.74 -37.92 -10.67
C ASP A 150 6.02 -36.59 -10.93
N ASP A 151 4.71 -36.62 -11.21
CA ASP A 151 3.90 -35.42 -11.32
C ASP A 151 3.90 -34.62 -10.02
N GLN A 152 3.80 -35.28 -8.86
CA GLN A 152 3.87 -34.62 -7.56
C GLN A 152 5.22 -33.92 -7.37
N LYS A 153 6.36 -34.60 -7.63
CA LYS A 153 7.70 -34.01 -7.49
C LYS A 153 7.89 -32.80 -8.40
N ASN A 154 7.44 -32.92 -9.66
CA ASN A 154 7.49 -31.81 -10.61
C ASN A 154 6.62 -30.63 -10.15
N ALA A 155 5.43 -30.90 -9.63
CA ALA A 155 4.54 -29.88 -9.11
C ALA A 155 5.12 -29.18 -7.87
N GLU A 156 5.71 -29.91 -6.92
CA GLU A 156 6.37 -29.34 -5.74
C GLU A 156 7.55 -28.43 -6.13
N THR A 157 8.37 -28.87 -7.11
CA THR A 157 9.47 -28.05 -7.65
C THR A 157 8.95 -26.76 -8.29
N LYS A 158 7.85 -26.83 -9.05
CA LYS A 158 7.23 -25.67 -9.68
C LYS A 158 6.62 -24.72 -8.65
N ILE A 159 5.96 -25.26 -7.63
CA ILE A 159 5.42 -24.48 -6.50
C ILE A 159 6.55 -23.74 -5.77
N GLN A 160 7.67 -24.42 -5.52
CA GLN A 160 8.82 -23.79 -4.86
C GLN A 160 9.37 -22.64 -5.71
N LYS A 161 9.58 -22.85 -7.01
CA LYS A 161 10.07 -21.80 -7.91
C LYS A 161 9.16 -20.58 -7.92
N ILE A 162 7.84 -20.79 -8.05
CA ILE A 162 6.87 -19.68 -8.00
C ILE A 162 6.96 -18.94 -6.66
N THR A 163 7.08 -19.67 -5.56
CA THR A 163 7.20 -19.07 -4.23
C THR A 163 8.46 -18.22 -4.10
N ASP A 164 9.58 -18.70 -4.59
CA ASP A 164 10.86 -17.98 -4.54
C ASP A 164 10.81 -16.69 -5.38
N ASP A 165 10.13 -16.74 -6.53
CA ASP A 165 9.93 -15.56 -7.38
C ASP A 165 9.09 -14.49 -6.66
N PHE A 166 7.99 -14.87 -5.99
CA PHE A 166 7.18 -13.93 -5.20
C PHE A 166 7.90 -13.39 -3.96
N ILE A 167 8.75 -14.19 -3.31
CA ILE A 167 9.58 -13.70 -2.20
C ILE A 167 10.56 -12.64 -2.68
N LYS A 168 11.22 -12.86 -3.83
CA LYS A 168 12.11 -11.86 -4.45
C LYS A 168 11.37 -10.58 -4.83
N GLU A 169 10.13 -10.71 -5.32
CA GLU A 169 9.29 -9.56 -5.66
C GLU A 169 8.97 -8.73 -4.41
N ILE A 170 8.60 -9.38 -3.29
CA ILE A 170 8.37 -8.71 -2.00
C ILE A 170 9.64 -8.01 -1.52
N ASP A 171 10.81 -8.65 -1.61
CA ASP A 171 12.08 -8.04 -1.24
C ASP A 171 12.39 -6.81 -2.10
N ALA A 172 12.19 -6.91 -3.41
CA ALA A 172 12.42 -5.78 -4.31
C ALA A 172 11.47 -4.59 -4.04
N VAL A 173 10.21 -4.87 -3.71
CA VAL A 173 9.23 -3.82 -3.34
C VAL A 173 9.62 -3.17 -2.01
N ALA A 174 10.08 -3.95 -1.02
CA ALA A 174 10.53 -3.45 0.26
C ALA A 174 11.80 -2.60 0.13
N ASP A 175 12.82 -3.09 -0.57
CA ASP A 175 14.07 -2.37 -0.84
C ASP A 175 13.83 -1.03 -1.55
N LYS A 176 12.91 -1.03 -2.53
CA LYS A 176 12.53 0.19 -3.24
C LYS A 176 11.91 1.20 -2.27
N LYS A 177 11.03 0.75 -1.37
CA LYS A 177 10.38 1.62 -0.39
C LYS A 177 11.36 2.14 0.65
N GLU A 178 12.28 1.33 1.13
CA GLU A 178 13.33 1.74 2.07
C GLU A 178 14.24 2.82 1.46
N LYS A 179 14.66 2.64 0.20
CA LYS A 179 15.41 3.66 -0.54
C LYS A 179 14.63 4.96 -0.67
N GLU A 180 13.34 4.88 -1.06
CA GLU A 180 12.46 6.04 -1.15
C GLU A 180 12.40 6.82 0.18
N ILE A 181 12.31 6.12 1.33
CA ILE A 181 12.28 6.74 2.66
C ILE A 181 13.61 7.40 3.01
N MET A 182 14.73 6.82 2.59
CA MET A 182 16.06 7.34 2.91
C MET A 182 16.52 8.49 2.01
N GLU A 183 16.03 8.58 0.77
CA GLU A 183 16.37 9.63 -0.19
C GLU A 183 15.61 10.95 0.02
N ILE A 184 14.62 10.99 0.89
CA ILE A 184 13.84 12.18 1.25
C ILE A 184 14.58 12.91 2.38
#